data_fa9aee791b411f668baa5124169e1695
#
_entry.id   fa9aee791b411f668baa5124169e1695
#
_cell.length_a   1.000
_cell.length_b   1.000
_cell.length_c   1.000
_cell.angle_alpha   90.00
_cell.angle_beta   90.00
_cell.angle_gamma   90.00
#
_symmetry.space_group_name_H-M   'P 1'
#
loop_
_entity.id
_entity.type
_entity.pdbx_description
1 polymer ?
#
loop_
_entity_poly.entity_id
_entity_poly.type
_entity_poly.pdbx_seq_one_letter_code
_entity_poly.pdbx_strand_id
1 'polypeptide(L)'
;MGHQRLHKSPAVWTIYHTIDSEVGTPLQRYRATQYVDNEIPHIPVVAEGLDAKADGLGYEQYATISTTNWQPYAWSINNVAFAEVMHTALVYWMAGRYEAGYHLLKSSMLDGMYMGGSPGNFGQISHYDVARAECYRDFGDPVGVASRVYIQGLYGVLPDRLAGRLVLRPGFPKTWEEASLKTPDIAYAYKRSSEVQESGSSDDTYQIHLDKNFGVDTLLLQVRAYRETLASAKVNGADVTWRELPGYVDYPMMEVVIPAKEVYDLKVELAWKGRPHPCLPQGEGVNTPTNNGQNNSLPSLAEGQGEGLLYSILDSQFEHVKADKLEPVSLAEYVNDSLTNLFQPRYFSPRPERTTLQIPVQGIGEWCHPKATFELNDSALRVGETLETSVGVPFLTPVKGHNVVFTTLWDNFPSVNTIPLTGKANRIYLMMAGSTNAMQSQIENGVVRVAYTDGSADSLLLINPESWIPIEQDFYDDGLAFRLKAKRPYRLHLKTGLVSRTLSAELGRDAQDAAHSVDLNSTGIFGNVLEGGAATLYDLPLDSKKELEHLQVEALSNDVVIGLLGVTLQR
;
A
#
# COMPACT_ATOMS: atom_id res chain seq x y z
N MET A 1 9.81 8.89 -14.89
CA MET A 1 10.75 7.85 -14.42
C MET A 1 11.86 8.54 -13.65
N GLY A 2 11.56 8.84 -12.41
CA GLY A 2 12.34 9.73 -11.61
C GLY A 2 13.63 9.15 -11.08
N HIS A 3 13.59 7.97 -10.56
CA HIS A 3 14.71 7.29 -9.94
C HIS A 3 14.80 5.91 -10.59
N GLN A 4 15.95 5.50 -10.99
CA GLN A 4 16.17 4.21 -11.66
C GLN A 4 16.06 3.02 -10.67
N ARG A 5 15.10 3.09 -9.74
CA ARG A 5 14.87 2.08 -8.69
C ARG A 5 13.52 1.40 -8.88
N LEU A 6 13.48 0.11 -8.60
CA LEU A 6 12.25 -0.66 -8.60
C LEU A 6 11.44 -0.36 -7.35
N HIS A 7 10.22 0.16 -7.51
CA HIS A 7 9.28 0.30 -6.41
C HIS A 7 8.67 -1.07 -6.08
N LYS A 8 8.94 -1.59 -4.89
CA LYS A 8 8.52 -2.93 -4.46
C LYS A 8 7.18 -2.97 -3.73
N SER A 9 6.61 -1.80 -3.44
CA SER A 9 5.32 -1.64 -2.75
C SER A 9 4.28 -1.02 -3.68
N PRO A 10 3.75 -1.76 -4.66
CA PRO A 10 2.77 -1.23 -5.59
C PRO A 10 1.48 -0.86 -4.88
N ALA A 11 0.84 0.20 -5.35
CA ALA A 11 -0.54 0.51 -5.00
C ALA A 11 -1.50 -0.48 -5.66
N VAL A 12 -2.70 -0.62 -5.11
CA VAL A 12 -3.71 -1.52 -5.68
C VAL A 12 -4.06 -1.17 -7.13
N TRP A 13 -4.04 0.13 -7.50
CA TRP A 13 -4.28 0.54 -8.89
C TRP A 13 -3.23 0.03 -9.88
N THR A 14 -1.98 -0.11 -9.47
CA THR A 14 -0.95 -0.73 -10.31
C THR A 14 -1.27 -2.21 -10.54
N ILE A 15 -1.74 -2.90 -9.49
CA ILE A 15 -2.07 -4.33 -9.53
C ILE A 15 -3.28 -4.57 -10.40
N TYR A 16 -4.40 -3.89 -10.13
CA TYR A 16 -5.61 -4.17 -10.86
C TYR A 16 -5.53 -3.73 -12.34
N HIS A 17 -4.89 -2.61 -12.66
CA HIS A 17 -4.70 -2.22 -14.05
C HIS A 17 -3.83 -3.21 -14.83
N THR A 18 -2.79 -3.74 -14.21
CA THR A 18 -1.92 -4.75 -14.83
C THR A 18 -2.69 -6.04 -15.14
N ILE A 19 -3.50 -6.52 -14.18
CA ILE A 19 -4.27 -7.76 -14.33
C ILE A 19 -5.43 -7.57 -15.32
N ASP A 20 -6.18 -6.46 -15.20
CA ASP A 20 -7.32 -6.14 -16.05
C ASP A 20 -6.92 -5.89 -17.53
N SER A 21 -5.71 -5.39 -17.73
CA SER A 21 -5.11 -5.28 -19.08
C SER A 21 -4.55 -6.62 -19.60
N GLU A 22 -4.80 -7.72 -18.89
CA GLU A 22 -4.35 -9.07 -19.23
C GLU A 22 -2.81 -9.21 -19.37
N VAL A 23 -2.05 -8.31 -18.77
CA VAL A 23 -0.60 -8.39 -18.69
C VAL A 23 -0.19 -9.43 -17.64
N GLY A 24 0.84 -10.19 -17.95
CA GLY A 24 1.37 -11.21 -17.08
C GLY A 24 0.70 -12.59 -17.20
N THR A 25 1.41 -13.60 -16.75
CA THR A 25 0.95 -14.98 -16.71
C THR A 25 -0.07 -15.19 -15.58
N PRO A 26 -0.89 -16.26 -15.60
CA PRO A 26 -1.80 -16.58 -14.49
C PRO A 26 -1.11 -16.64 -13.13
N LEU A 27 0.08 -17.22 -13.05
CA LEU A 27 0.85 -17.27 -11.80
C LEU A 27 1.30 -15.88 -11.33
N GLN A 28 1.69 -14.99 -12.24
CA GLN A 28 2.04 -13.61 -11.89
C GLN A 28 0.83 -12.84 -11.37
N ARG A 29 -0.34 -13.00 -12.00
CA ARG A 29 -1.62 -12.40 -11.54
C ARG A 29 -1.99 -12.93 -10.14
N TYR A 30 -1.87 -14.23 -9.93
CA TYR A 30 -2.11 -14.85 -8.62
C TYR A 30 -1.18 -14.26 -7.54
N ARG A 31 0.13 -14.18 -7.80
CA ARG A 31 1.12 -13.59 -6.87
C ARG A 31 0.87 -12.10 -6.60
N ALA A 32 0.45 -11.36 -7.60
CA ALA A 32 0.12 -9.94 -7.43
C ALA A 32 -1.09 -9.74 -6.49
N THR A 33 -2.10 -10.63 -6.56
CA THR A 33 -3.20 -10.61 -5.60
C THR A 33 -2.81 -11.11 -4.21
N GLN A 34 -1.83 -12.03 -4.09
CA GLN A 34 -1.26 -12.40 -2.78
C GLN A 34 -0.54 -11.22 -2.11
N TYR A 35 0.08 -10.32 -2.88
CA TYR A 35 0.65 -9.10 -2.32
C TYR A 35 -0.44 -8.22 -1.67
N VAL A 36 -1.62 -8.14 -2.27
CA VAL A 36 -2.75 -7.41 -1.65
C VAL A 36 -3.10 -8.03 -0.30
N ASP A 37 -3.18 -9.37 -0.21
CA ASP A 37 -3.50 -10.04 1.06
C ASP A 37 -2.46 -9.78 2.16
N ASN A 38 -1.17 -9.73 1.79
CA ASN A 38 -0.09 -9.73 2.76
C ASN A 38 0.43 -8.34 3.13
N GLU A 39 0.38 -7.38 2.18
CA GLU A 39 1.06 -6.10 2.32
C GLU A 39 0.10 -4.90 2.34
N ILE A 40 -1.08 -5.01 1.75
CA ILE A 40 -2.06 -3.93 1.76
C ILE A 40 -2.88 -4.02 3.05
N PRO A 41 -3.05 -2.91 3.78
CA PRO A 41 -3.84 -2.89 5.01
C PRO A 41 -5.30 -3.30 4.79
N HIS A 42 -5.79 -4.20 5.65
CA HIS A 42 -7.19 -4.64 5.67
C HIS A 42 -7.93 -3.92 6.78
N ILE A 43 -9.02 -3.25 6.41
CA ILE A 43 -9.81 -2.42 7.31
C ILE A 43 -11.07 -3.20 7.71
N PRO A 44 -11.23 -3.59 8.97
CA PRO A 44 -12.40 -4.33 9.44
C PRO A 44 -13.69 -3.58 9.19
N VAL A 45 -14.70 -4.27 8.68
CA VAL A 45 -16.08 -3.79 8.60
C VAL A 45 -16.83 -4.33 9.81
N VAL A 46 -17.09 -3.45 10.78
CA VAL A 46 -17.65 -3.83 12.06
C VAL A 46 -19.03 -3.23 12.25
N ALA A 47 -20.04 -4.09 12.44
CA ALA A 47 -21.35 -3.68 12.87
C ALA A 47 -22.07 -4.82 13.59
N GLU A 48 -23.10 -4.47 14.38
CA GLU A 48 -23.93 -5.45 15.06
C GLU A 48 -24.62 -6.39 14.06
N GLY A 49 -24.51 -7.70 14.31
CA GLY A 49 -25.12 -8.73 13.46
C GLY A 49 -24.33 -9.14 12.23
N LEU A 50 -23.15 -8.54 11.96
CA LEU A 50 -22.28 -9.01 10.90
C LEU A 50 -21.47 -10.24 11.35
N ASP A 51 -21.60 -11.31 10.57
CA ASP A 51 -20.85 -12.56 10.76
C ASP A 51 -20.32 -13.07 9.41
N ALA A 52 -19.04 -12.89 9.17
CA ALA A 52 -18.40 -13.38 7.93
C ALA A 52 -18.32 -14.91 7.89
N LYS A 53 -18.35 -15.59 9.04
CA LYS A 53 -18.33 -17.06 9.12
C LYS A 53 -19.60 -17.67 8.54
N ALA A 54 -20.73 -16.93 8.57
CA ALA A 54 -21.99 -17.37 7.99
C ALA A 54 -21.90 -17.64 6.47
N ASP A 55 -20.94 -17.05 5.76
CA ASP A 55 -20.71 -17.32 4.34
C ASP A 55 -20.06 -18.69 4.10
N GLY A 56 -19.49 -19.34 5.12
CA GLY A 56 -18.82 -20.64 4.99
C GLY A 56 -17.53 -20.62 4.16
N LEU A 57 -16.96 -19.44 3.90
CA LEU A 57 -15.78 -19.25 3.07
C LEU A 57 -14.45 -19.31 3.82
N GLY A 58 -14.51 -19.34 5.17
CA GLY A 58 -13.34 -19.42 6.04
C GLY A 58 -12.80 -18.07 6.51
N TYR A 59 -13.49 -16.97 6.26
CA TYR A 59 -13.13 -15.65 6.77
C TYR A 59 -13.71 -15.42 8.17
N GLU A 60 -12.90 -14.84 9.06
CA GLU A 60 -13.30 -14.52 10.44
C GLU A 60 -14.13 -13.23 10.53
N GLN A 61 -13.88 -12.28 9.64
CA GLN A 61 -14.54 -10.97 9.59
C GLN A 61 -14.58 -10.41 8.18
N TYR A 62 -15.52 -9.52 7.91
CA TYR A 62 -15.50 -8.72 6.69
C TYR A 62 -14.45 -7.62 6.80
N ALA A 63 -13.74 -7.35 5.70
CA ALA A 63 -12.76 -6.28 5.64
C ALA A 63 -12.71 -5.68 4.23
N THR A 64 -12.64 -4.36 4.16
CA THR A 64 -12.20 -3.64 2.98
C THR A 64 -10.68 -3.53 2.97
N ILE A 65 -10.11 -2.88 1.99
CA ILE A 65 -8.65 -2.68 1.89
C ILE A 65 -8.32 -1.21 1.68
N SER A 66 -7.15 -0.81 2.17
CA SER A 66 -6.56 0.45 1.79
C SER A 66 -6.03 0.39 0.36
N THR A 67 -5.82 1.54 -0.26
CA THR A 67 -5.25 1.65 -1.60
C THR A 67 -3.74 1.39 -1.64
N THR A 68 -3.06 1.68 -0.55
CA THR A 68 -1.61 1.54 -0.40
C THR A 68 -1.23 1.21 1.05
N ASN A 69 0.02 0.80 1.25
CA ASN A 69 0.69 0.75 2.55
C ASN A 69 1.72 1.89 2.71
N TRP A 70 1.48 3.03 2.04
CA TRP A 70 2.41 4.16 2.03
C TRP A 70 2.17 5.09 3.21
N GLN A 71 2.91 6.20 3.27
CA GLN A 71 2.63 7.24 4.25
C GLN A 71 1.20 7.78 4.04
N PRO A 72 0.48 8.10 5.11
CA PRO A 72 -0.81 8.77 4.99
C PRO A 72 -0.68 10.10 4.26
N TYR A 73 -1.52 10.27 3.24
CA TYR A 73 -1.57 11.48 2.46
C TYR A 73 -3.02 11.83 2.11
N ALA A 74 -3.24 12.61 1.05
CA ALA A 74 -4.57 12.99 0.62
C ALA A 74 -5.19 11.95 -0.32
N TRP A 75 -6.52 11.98 -0.37
CA TRP A 75 -7.36 11.25 -1.30
C TRP A 75 -7.13 9.73 -1.27
N SER A 76 -6.76 9.13 -2.41
CA SER A 76 -6.66 7.68 -2.54
C SER A 76 -5.35 7.06 -2.02
N ILE A 77 -4.45 7.83 -1.42
CA ILE A 77 -3.21 7.30 -0.86
C ILE A 77 -3.42 6.89 0.60
N ASN A 78 -3.28 5.60 0.89
CA ASN A 78 -3.47 5.00 2.22
C ASN A 78 -4.88 5.24 2.82
N ASN A 79 -5.89 5.17 1.97
CA ASN A 79 -7.29 5.34 2.34
C ASN A 79 -8.14 4.25 1.68
N VAL A 80 -9.40 4.11 2.08
CA VAL A 80 -10.34 3.23 1.40
C VAL A 80 -11.01 3.98 0.25
N ALA A 81 -10.72 3.59 -0.98
CA ALA A 81 -11.36 4.09 -2.18
C ALA A 81 -12.14 2.95 -2.85
N PHE A 82 -13.46 3.04 -2.82
CA PHE A 82 -14.32 1.89 -3.15
C PHE A 82 -14.24 1.45 -4.61
N ALA A 83 -13.98 2.35 -5.56
CA ALA A 83 -13.75 1.96 -6.94
C ALA A 83 -12.51 1.07 -7.07
N GLU A 84 -11.41 1.45 -6.42
CA GLU A 84 -10.17 0.68 -6.37
C GLU A 84 -10.34 -0.65 -5.64
N VAL A 85 -11.07 -0.65 -4.52
CA VAL A 85 -11.37 -1.88 -3.76
C VAL A 85 -12.19 -2.85 -4.60
N MET A 86 -13.24 -2.38 -5.26
CA MET A 86 -14.08 -3.20 -6.12
C MET A 86 -13.35 -3.67 -7.38
N HIS A 87 -12.53 -2.82 -7.98
CA HIS A 87 -11.70 -3.25 -9.10
C HIS A 87 -10.68 -4.31 -8.66
N THR A 88 -10.13 -4.19 -7.46
CA THR A 88 -9.30 -5.23 -6.86
C THR A 88 -10.09 -6.54 -6.66
N ALA A 89 -11.33 -6.47 -6.22
CA ALA A 89 -12.20 -7.64 -6.16
C ALA A 89 -12.36 -8.31 -7.54
N LEU A 90 -12.59 -7.54 -8.61
CA LEU A 90 -12.66 -8.09 -9.97
C LEU A 90 -11.39 -8.86 -10.36
N VAL A 91 -10.22 -8.29 -10.09
CA VAL A 91 -8.98 -8.94 -10.48
C VAL A 91 -8.64 -10.17 -9.62
N TYR A 92 -9.22 -10.33 -8.44
CA TYR A 92 -9.18 -11.61 -7.73
C TYR A 92 -9.87 -12.71 -8.55
N TRP A 93 -11.06 -12.44 -9.15
CA TRP A 93 -11.70 -13.38 -10.05
C TRP A 93 -10.84 -13.67 -11.29
N MET A 94 -10.24 -12.64 -11.88
CA MET A 94 -9.34 -12.80 -13.03
C MET A 94 -8.06 -13.59 -12.70
N ALA A 95 -7.66 -13.60 -11.45
CA ALA A 95 -6.57 -14.42 -10.93
C ALA A 95 -7.00 -15.84 -10.48
N GLY A 96 -8.29 -16.18 -10.62
CA GLY A 96 -8.85 -17.48 -10.21
C GLY A 96 -9.24 -17.57 -8.73
N ARG A 97 -9.14 -16.49 -7.95
CA ARG A 97 -9.36 -16.44 -6.50
C ARG A 97 -10.78 -15.97 -6.17
N TYR A 98 -11.76 -16.79 -6.48
CA TYR A 98 -13.18 -16.41 -6.49
C TYR A 98 -13.73 -16.09 -5.10
N GLU A 99 -13.37 -16.86 -4.08
CA GLU A 99 -13.80 -16.65 -2.70
C GLU A 99 -13.27 -15.32 -2.14
N ALA A 100 -12.01 -14.98 -2.44
CA ALA A 100 -11.40 -13.72 -2.06
C ALA A 100 -12.08 -12.53 -2.79
N GLY A 101 -12.34 -12.69 -4.09
CA GLY A 101 -13.08 -11.69 -4.88
C GLY A 101 -14.47 -11.42 -4.32
N TYR A 102 -15.23 -12.49 -4.02
CA TYR A 102 -16.55 -12.37 -3.43
C TYR A 102 -16.51 -11.74 -2.03
N HIS A 103 -15.60 -12.18 -1.18
CA HIS A 103 -15.46 -11.64 0.18
C HIS A 103 -15.16 -10.14 0.15
N LEU A 104 -14.22 -9.70 -0.70
CA LEU A 104 -13.87 -8.29 -0.82
C LEU A 104 -15.03 -7.46 -1.40
N LEU A 105 -15.72 -7.96 -2.44
CA LEU A 105 -16.92 -7.32 -2.99
C LEU A 105 -17.99 -7.15 -1.91
N LYS A 106 -18.32 -8.23 -1.19
CA LYS A 106 -19.35 -8.20 -0.13
C LYS A 106 -18.97 -7.24 1.00
N SER A 107 -17.71 -7.28 1.44
CA SER A 107 -17.19 -6.35 2.44
C SER A 107 -17.34 -4.89 2.01
N SER A 108 -16.99 -4.61 0.75
CA SER A 108 -17.09 -3.25 0.18
C SER A 108 -18.53 -2.77 0.07
N MET A 109 -19.45 -3.66 -0.30
CA MET A 109 -20.87 -3.32 -0.38
C MET A 109 -21.46 -3.06 1.00
N LEU A 110 -21.12 -3.90 1.99
CA LEU A 110 -21.56 -3.71 3.37
C LEU A 110 -21.05 -2.36 3.90
N ASP A 111 -19.78 -2.08 3.77
CA ASP A 111 -19.18 -0.85 4.29
C ASP A 111 -19.64 0.39 3.53
N GLY A 112 -19.54 0.37 2.21
CA GLY A 112 -19.80 1.55 1.37
C GLY A 112 -21.28 1.90 1.19
N MET A 113 -22.21 0.93 1.27
CA MET A 113 -23.62 1.16 0.99
C MET A 113 -24.51 1.03 2.22
N TYR A 114 -24.20 0.13 3.15
CA TYR A 114 -25.11 -0.20 4.25
C TYR A 114 -24.65 0.30 5.60
N MET A 115 -23.33 0.25 5.86
CA MET A 115 -22.75 0.54 7.17
C MET A 115 -22.04 1.88 7.23
N GLY A 116 -21.64 2.40 6.09
CA GLY A 116 -20.91 3.66 5.98
C GLY A 116 -21.81 4.90 6.08
N GLY A 117 -21.26 6.03 5.71
CA GLY A 117 -21.93 7.34 5.76
C GLY A 117 -23.15 7.51 4.85
N SER A 118 -23.57 6.47 4.12
CA SER A 118 -24.75 6.48 3.24
C SER A 118 -25.68 5.28 3.45
N PRO A 119 -26.00 4.90 4.71
CA PRO A 119 -26.83 3.75 4.99
C PRO A 119 -28.25 3.95 4.41
N GLY A 120 -28.74 2.91 3.74
CA GLY A 120 -30.07 2.91 3.14
C GLY A 120 -30.27 3.88 1.97
N ASN A 121 -29.24 4.57 1.53
CA ASN A 121 -29.26 5.42 0.37
C ASN A 121 -28.63 4.67 -0.81
N PHE A 122 -29.19 4.80 -2.01
CA PHE A 122 -28.70 4.11 -3.22
C PHE A 122 -27.34 4.65 -3.72
N GLY A 123 -26.73 5.57 -2.99
CA GLY A 123 -25.42 6.14 -3.30
C GLY A 123 -24.32 5.39 -2.57
N GLN A 124 -23.46 4.71 -3.33
CA GLN A 124 -22.20 4.20 -2.83
C GLN A 124 -21.32 5.38 -2.42
N ILE A 125 -20.72 5.35 -1.24
CA ILE A 125 -19.65 6.30 -0.93
C ILE A 125 -18.45 6.00 -1.83
N SER A 126 -17.75 7.05 -2.24
CA SER A 126 -16.61 6.92 -3.14
C SER A 126 -15.34 6.56 -2.37
N HIS A 127 -15.14 7.23 -1.23
CA HIS A 127 -13.90 7.16 -0.51
C HIS A 127 -14.10 7.57 0.95
N TYR A 128 -13.34 6.99 1.87
CA TYR A 128 -13.22 7.53 3.23
C TYR A 128 -11.78 7.46 3.75
N ASP A 129 -11.46 8.42 4.60
CA ASP A 129 -10.22 8.46 5.36
C ASP A 129 -10.37 7.64 6.63
N VAL A 130 -9.51 6.64 6.82
CA VAL A 130 -9.63 5.69 7.94
C VAL A 130 -9.39 6.37 9.28
N ALA A 131 -8.44 7.30 9.35
CA ALA A 131 -8.08 7.98 10.59
C ALA A 131 -9.12 9.03 11.01
N ARG A 132 -9.71 9.75 10.04
CA ARG A 132 -10.67 10.84 10.28
C ARG A 132 -12.13 10.43 10.14
N ALA A 133 -12.37 9.23 9.58
CA ALA A 133 -13.70 8.73 9.27
C ALA A 133 -14.54 9.66 8.37
N GLU A 134 -13.90 10.46 7.54
CA GLU A 134 -14.56 11.37 6.60
C GLU A 134 -14.90 10.66 5.30
N CYS A 135 -16.09 10.94 4.77
CA CYS A 135 -16.62 10.28 3.59
C CYS A 135 -16.86 11.25 2.44
N TYR A 136 -16.58 10.79 1.23
CA TYR A 136 -16.84 11.50 -0.01
C TYR A 136 -17.85 10.73 -0.85
N ARG A 137 -18.85 11.44 -1.41
CA ARG A 137 -19.96 10.84 -2.13
C ARG A 137 -20.09 11.29 -3.58
N ASP A 138 -19.24 12.22 -4.01
CA ASP A 138 -19.47 12.97 -5.24
C ASP A 138 -18.99 12.27 -6.51
N PHE A 139 -18.38 11.09 -6.39
CA PHE A 139 -17.90 10.32 -7.53
C PHE A 139 -18.80 9.11 -7.81
N GLY A 140 -19.19 8.96 -9.07
CA GLY A 140 -20.00 7.83 -9.52
C GLY A 140 -19.19 6.58 -9.91
N ASP A 141 -17.88 6.64 -9.87
CA ASP A 141 -16.97 5.57 -10.25
C ASP A 141 -17.20 4.26 -9.47
N PRO A 142 -17.43 4.24 -8.12
CA PRO A 142 -17.69 3.00 -7.41
C PRO A 142 -18.91 2.24 -7.91
N VAL A 143 -19.97 2.95 -8.29
CA VAL A 143 -21.21 2.35 -8.83
C VAL A 143 -20.94 1.68 -10.17
N GLY A 144 -20.18 2.34 -11.06
CA GLY A 144 -19.80 1.80 -12.35
C GLY A 144 -18.92 0.56 -12.22
N VAL A 145 -17.92 0.61 -11.36
CA VAL A 145 -17.03 -0.54 -11.11
C VAL A 145 -17.78 -1.68 -10.41
N ALA A 146 -18.64 -1.40 -9.42
CA ALA A 146 -19.48 -2.42 -8.77
C ALA A 146 -20.33 -3.18 -9.80
N SER A 147 -21.00 -2.46 -10.72
CA SER A 147 -21.77 -3.08 -11.77
C SER A 147 -20.92 -4.01 -12.63
N ARG A 148 -19.71 -3.59 -12.99
CA ARG A 148 -18.75 -4.39 -13.74
C ARG A 148 -18.33 -5.65 -12.96
N VAL A 149 -18.06 -5.52 -11.65
CA VAL A 149 -17.67 -6.65 -10.79
C VAL A 149 -18.78 -7.69 -10.71
N TYR A 150 -20.03 -7.27 -10.55
CA TYR A 150 -21.16 -8.19 -10.59
C TYR A 150 -21.24 -8.93 -11.92
N ILE A 151 -21.22 -8.22 -13.04
CA ILE A 151 -21.42 -8.82 -14.35
C ILE A 151 -20.22 -9.66 -14.80
N GLN A 152 -19.01 -9.13 -14.69
CA GLN A 152 -17.81 -9.78 -15.23
C GLN A 152 -17.13 -10.72 -14.22
N GLY A 153 -17.14 -10.37 -12.93
CA GLY A 153 -16.55 -11.19 -11.87
C GLY A 153 -17.50 -12.26 -11.37
N LEU A 154 -18.57 -11.87 -10.67
CA LEU A 154 -19.46 -12.79 -10.00
C LEU A 154 -20.30 -13.62 -10.96
N TYR A 155 -20.94 -12.99 -11.96
CA TYR A 155 -21.76 -13.68 -12.96
C TYR A 155 -20.97 -14.11 -14.21
N GLY A 156 -19.76 -13.60 -14.40
CA GLY A 156 -18.83 -14.07 -15.41
C GLY A 156 -19.25 -13.83 -16.87
N VAL A 157 -20.06 -12.81 -17.16
CA VAL A 157 -20.51 -12.49 -18.51
C VAL A 157 -19.48 -11.62 -19.21
N LEU A 158 -18.76 -12.18 -20.18
CA LEU A 158 -17.64 -11.57 -20.88
C LEU A 158 -17.87 -11.62 -22.41
N PRO A 159 -18.62 -10.66 -22.97
CA PRO A 159 -18.91 -10.65 -24.40
C PRO A 159 -17.71 -10.22 -25.24
N ASP A 160 -17.38 -10.99 -26.25
CA ASP A 160 -16.43 -10.67 -27.31
C ASP A 160 -17.14 -10.67 -28.66
N ARG A 161 -17.93 -9.65 -28.89
CA ARG A 161 -18.77 -9.53 -30.07
C ARG A 161 -17.97 -9.39 -31.37
N LEU A 162 -16.75 -8.86 -31.31
CA LEU A 162 -15.89 -8.77 -32.49
C LEU A 162 -15.46 -10.16 -32.98
N ALA A 163 -15.28 -11.10 -32.06
CA ALA A 163 -15.01 -12.50 -32.40
C ALA A 163 -16.28 -13.36 -32.49
N GLY A 164 -17.47 -12.78 -32.43
CA GLY A 164 -18.75 -13.49 -32.48
C GLY A 164 -18.97 -14.46 -31.32
N ARG A 165 -18.39 -14.20 -30.16
CA ARG A 165 -18.42 -15.13 -29.01
C ARG A 165 -18.81 -14.46 -27.71
N LEU A 166 -19.37 -15.27 -26.81
CA LEU A 166 -19.58 -14.95 -25.40
C LEU A 166 -18.79 -15.94 -24.56
N VAL A 167 -17.95 -15.44 -23.67
CA VAL A 167 -17.40 -16.26 -22.57
C VAL A 167 -18.31 -16.10 -21.36
N LEU A 168 -18.81 -17.22 -20.86
CA LEU A 168 -19.55 -17.29 -19.60
C LEU A 168 -18.68 -18.04 -18.59
N ARG A 169 -18.15 -17.30 -17.61
CA ARG A 169 -17.24 -17.81 -16.58
C ARG A 169 -17.79 -17.49 -15.18
N PRO A 170 -18.83 -18.20 -14.71
CA PRO A 170 -19.43 -17.93 -13.41
C PRO A 170 -18.38 -17.96 -12.28
N GLY A 171 -18.35 -16.89 -11.50
CA GLY A 171 -17.42 -16.70 -10.39
C GLY A 171 -18.06 -16.92 -9.02
N PHE A 172 -19.07 -17.80 -8.94
CA PHE A 172 -19.81 -18.02 -7.70
C PHE A 172 -18.92 -18.63 -6.60
N PRO A 173 -19.11 -18.22 -5.33
CA PRO A 173 -18.49 -18.89 -4.20
C PRO A 173 -18.84 -20.37 -4.18
N LYS A 174 -17.93 -21.20 -3.69
CA LYS A 174 -18.13 -22.66 -3.57
C LYS A 174 -19.36 -23.06 -2.75
N THR A 175 -19.83 -22.19 -1.87
CA THR A 175 -20.99 -22.41 -0.99
C THR A 175 -22.34 -22.11 -1.69
N TRP A 176 -22.33 -21.53 -2.89
CA TRP A 176 -23.55 -21.23 -3.60
C TRP A 176 -24.04 -22.45 -4.39
N GLU A 177 -25.26 -22.87 -4.13
CA GLU A 177 -25.89 -23.98 -4.81
C GLU A 177 -26.73 -23.52 -6.02
N GLU A 178 -27.16 -22.27 -6.01
CA GLU A 178 -27.94 -21.69 -7.09
C GLU A 178 -27.65 -20.19 -7.25
N ALA A 179 -27.77 -19.70 -8.47
CA ALA A 179 -27.68 -18.30 -8.83
C ALA A 179 -28.43 -18.00 -10.12
N SER A 180 -28.89 -16.76 -10.29
CA SER A 180 -29.51 -16.35 -11.56
C SER A 180 -29.18 -14.90 -11.89
N LEU A 181 -29.10 -14.62 -13.19
CA LEU A 181 -28.90 -13.28 -13.75
C LEU A 181 -29.92 -13.05 -14.87
N LYS A 182 -30.42 -11.83 -14.96
CA LYS A 182 -31.22 -11.38 -16.09
C LYS A 182 -30.79 -9.97 -16.50
N THR A 183 -30.32 -9.86 -17.73
CA THR A 183 -30.01 -8.60 -18.40
C THR A 183 -30.80 -8.52 -19.72
N PRO A 184 -30.77 -7.41 -20.45
CA PRO A 184 -31.42 -7.35 -21.79
C PRO A 184 -30.86 -8.37 -22.78
N ASP A 185 -29.57 -8.69 -22.70
CA ASP A 185 -28.86 -9.52 -23.70
C ASP A 185 -28.81 -11.01 -23.33
N ILE A 186 -28.74 -11.30 -22.01
CA ILE A 186 -28.61 -12.66 -21.50
C ILE A 186 -29.40 -12.83 -20.20
N ALA A 187 -30.06 -13.97 -20.08
CA ALA A 187 -30.55 -14.47 -18.80
C ALA A 187 -29.99 -15.88 -18.60
N TYR A 188 -29.51 -16.18 -17.36
CA TYR A 188 -29.16 -17.54 -17.03
C TYR A 188 -29.40 -17.87 -15.57
N ALA A 189 -29.69 -19.15 -15.33
CA ALA A 189 -29.79 -19.73 -14.01
C ALA A 189 -28.81 -20.89 -13.88
N TYR A 190 -28.11 -20.93 -12.76
CA TYR A 190 -27.21 -21.99 -12.35
C TYR A 190 -27.79 -22.73 -11.18
N LYS A 191 -27.65 -24.06 -11.18
CA LYS A 191 -28.01 -24.91 -10.07
C LYS A 191 -27.04 -26.07 -9.93
N ARG A 192 -26.55 -26.31 -8.72
CA ARG A 192 -25.77 -27.48 -8.34
C ARG A 192 -26.66 -28.48 -7.62
N SER A 193 -26.57 -29.75 -7.98
CA SER A 193 -27.21 -30.81 -7.22
C SER A 193 -26.39 -31.06 -5.95
N SER A 194 -27.02 -30.87 -4.78
CA SER A 194 -26.44 -31.14 -3.47
C SER A 194 -26.54 -32.62 -3.08
N GLU A 195 -27.30 -33.44 -3.82
CA GLU A 195 -27.35 -34.87 -3.59
C GLU A 195 -26.02 -35.49 -4.00
N VAL A 196 -25.13 -35.65 -3.01
CA VAL A 196 -24.00 -36.55 -3.12
C VAL A 196 -24.57 -37.95 -3.26
N GLN A 197 -24.75 -38.41 -4.49
CA GLN A 197 -25.07 -39.81 -4.73
C GLN A 197 -23.97 -40.62 -4.05
N GLU A 198 -24.28 -41.81 -3.54
CA GLU A 198 -23.30 -42.75 -2.94
C GLU A 198 -22.08 -43.01 -3.86
N SER A 199 -22.21 -42.68 -5.15
CA SER A 199 -21.16 -42.76 -6.19
C SER A 199 -20.15 -41.61 -6.17
N GLY A 200 -20.29 -40.56 -5.30
CA GLY A 200 -19.41 -39.40 -5.28
C GLY A 200 -19.54 -38.52 -6.52
N SER A 201 -20.68 -38.48 -7.17
CA SER A 201 -21.00 -37.59 -8.31
C SER A 201 -21.76 -36.35 -7.87
N SER A 202 -21.63 -35.26 -8.63
CA SER A 202 -22.46 -34.06 -8.51
C SER A 202 -22.75 -33.52 -9.92
N ASP A 203 -23.88 -32.88 -10.09
CA ASP A 203 -24.28 -32.32 -11.36
C ASP A 203 -24.47 -30.81 -11.26
N ASP A 204 -23.92 -30.07 -12.21
CA ASP A 204 -24.18 -28.64 -12.37
C ASP A 204 -25.08 -28.44 -13.60
N THR A 205 -26.10 -27.60 -13.46
CA THR A 205 -27.01 -27.27 -14.56
C THR A 205 -27.02 -25.79 -14.80
N TYR A 206 -26.94 -25.39 -16.07
CA TYR A 206 -27.09 -24.01 -16.54
C TYR A 206 -28.27 -23.94 -17.52
N GLN A 207 -29.21 -23.05 -17.23
CA GLN A 207 -30.28 -22.68 -18.16
C GLN A 207 -29.95 -21.29 -18.68
N ILE A 208 -29.67 -21.15 -19.98
CA ILE A 208 -29.15 -19.91 -20.55
C ILE A 208 -30.10 -19.50 -21.69
N HIS A 209 -30.52 -18.24 -21.64
CA HIS A 209 -31.28 -17.60 -22.73
C HIS A 209 -30.46 -16.42 -23.27
N LEU A 210 -30.23 -16.40 -24.59
CA LEU A 210 -29.54 -15.32 -25.32
C LEU A 210 -30.57 -14.53 -26.10
N ASP A 211 -30.57 -13.19 -26.01
CA ASP A 211 -31.42 -12.37 -26.87
C ASP A 211 -30.97 -12.52 -28.34
N LYS A 212 -31.93 -12.61 -29.23
CA LYS A 212 -31.67 -12.79 -30.67
C LYS A 212 -30.82 -11.68 -31.29
N ASN A 213 -30.82 -10.49 -30.72
CA ASN A 213 -30.04 -9.35 -31.19
C ASN A 213 -28.63 -9.30 -30.53
N PHE A 214 -28.34 -10.20 -29.62
CA PHE A 214 -27.03 -10.23 -28.96
C PHE A 214 -25.89 -10.58 -29.93
N GLY A 215 -26.18 -11.42 -30.94
CA GLY A 215 -25.29 -11.62 -32.11
C GLY A 215 -24.00 -12.37 -31.77
N VAL A 216 -24.09 -13.48 -31.06
CA VAL A 216 -22.95 -14.38 -30.78
C VAL A 216 -23.18 -15.71 -31.49
N ASP A 217 -22.12 -16.23 -32.13
CA ASP A 217 -22.12 -17.52 -32.81
C ASP A 217 -21.65 -18.67 -31.93
N THR A 218 -20.89 -18.34 -30.87
CA THR A 218 -20.28 -19.32 -29.95
C THR A 218 -20.39 -18.87 -28.51
N LEU A 219 -20.84 -19.76 -27.64
CA LEU A 219 -20.75 -19.62 -26.19
C LEU A 219 -19.60 -20.51 -25.66
N LEU A 220 -18.68 -19.93 -24.93
CA LEU A 220 -17.62 -20.63 -24.23
C LEU A 220 -17.99 -20.65 -22.75
N LEU A 221 -18.50 -21.78 -22.26
CA LEU A 221 -18.80 -21.95 -20.84
C LEU A 221 -17.53 -22.46 -20.12
N GLN A 222 -16.97 -21.63 -19.25
CA GLN A 222 -15.77 -21.91 -18.47
C GLN A 222 -16.14 -22.09 -17.01
N VAL A 223 -15.88 -23.28 -16.46
CA VAL A 223 -16.30 -23.66 -15.11
C VAL A 223 -15.13 -24.21 -14.30
N ARG A 224 -15.11 -23.91 -13.00
CA ARG A 224 -14.12 -24.49 -12.06
C ARG A 224 -14.40 -25.99 -11.86
N ALA A 225 -13.35 -26.79 -11.88
CA ALA A 225 -13.42 -28.19 -11.53
C ALA A 225 -13.41 -28.38 -10.01
N TYR A 226 -14.58 -28.48 -9.42
CA TYR A 226 -14.69 -28.77 -7.96
C TYR A 226 -14.41 -30.24 -7.63
N ARG A 227 -14.35 -31.14 -8.62
CA ARG A 227 -14.01 -32.55 -8.49
C ARG A 227 -12.95 -32.93 -9.53
N GLU A 228 -12.33 -34.10 -9.29
CA GLU A 228 -11.19 -34.58 -10.10
C GLU A 228 -11.47 -34.65 -11.60
N THR A 229 -12.72 -34.95 -12.01
CA THR A 229 -13.02 -35.22 -13.41
C THR A 229 -14.41 -34.71 -13.81
N LEU A 230 -14.50 -33.98 -14.93
CA LEU A 230 -15.74 -33.78 -15.66
C LEU A 230 -16.02 -35.04 -16.48
N ALA A 231 -17.05 -35.78 -16.10
CA ALA A 231 -17.36 -37.09 -16.72
C ALA A 231 -18.19 -36.97 -17.99
N SER A 232 -19.10 -35.98 -18.05
CA SER A 232 -19.87 -35.68 -19.24
C SER A 232 -20.30 -34.22 -19.27
N ALA A 233 -20.49 -33.68 -20.48
CA ALA A 233 -21.10 -32.40 -20.73
C ALA A 233 -22.15 -32.57 -21.82
N LYS A 234 -23.38 -32.06 -21.56
CA LYS A 234 -24.49 -32.14 -22.51
C LYS A 234 -25.08 -30.75 -22.73
N VAL A 235 -25.47 -30.46 -23.95
CA VAL A 235 -26.21 -29.26 -24.32
C VAL A 235 -27.50 -29.68 -25.00
N ASN A 236 -28.65 -29.30 -24.46
CA ASN A 236 -29.97 -29.70 -24.89
C ASN A 236 -30.09 -31.23 -25.09
N GLY A 237 -29.45 -32.01 -24.18
CA GLY A 237 -29.45 -33.47 -24.20
C GLY A 237 -28.42 -34.11 -25.11
N ALA A 238 -27.72 -33.37 -25.96
CA ALA A 238 -26.66 -33.88 -26.84
C ALA A 238 -25.28 -33.75 -26.15
N ASP A 239 -24.44 -34.78 -26.31
CA ASP A 239 -23.07 -34.75 -25.79
C ASP A 239 -22.23 -33.71 -26.54
N VAL A 240 -21.42 -32.97 -25.80
CA VAL A 240 -20.50 -31.94 -26.34
C VAL A 240 -19.09 -32.18 -25.82
N THR A 241 -18.13 -31.66 -26.58
CA THR A 241 -16.74 -31.75 -26.21
C THR A 241 -16.33 -30.65 -25.22
N TRP A 242 -15.37 -30.96 -24.35
CA TRP A 242 -14.76 -30.01 -23.43
C TRP A 242 -13.25 -30.18 -23.40
N ARG A 243 -12.58 -29.20 -22.84
CA ARG A 243 -11.13 -29.24 -22.61
C ARG A 243 -10.77 -28.56 -21.29
N GLU A 244 -9.68 -28.96 -20.70
CA GLU A 244 -9.06 -28.23 -19.60
C GLU A 244 -8.33 -27.00 -20.15
N LEU A 245 -8.54 -25.85 -19.52
CA LEU A 245 -7.83 -24.62 -19.85
C LEU A 245 -6.50 -24.56 -19.07
N PRO A 246 -5.38 -24.31 -19.77
CA PRO A 246 -4.08 -24.22 -19.12
C PRO A 246 -3.95 -22.94 -18.30
N GLY A 247 -3.11 -22.99 -17.24
CA GLY A 247 -2.61 -21.79 -16.57
C GLY A 247 -3.46 -21.27 -15.40
N TYR A 248 -4.46 -21.98 -14.93
CA TYR A 248 -5.15 -21.66 -13.68
C TYR A 248 -4.34 -22.18 -12.50
N VAL A 249 -4.30 -21.42 -11.41
CA VAL A 249 -3.40 -21.69 -10.26
C VAL A 249 -4.15 -22.36 -9.11
N ASP A 250 -5.41 -21.95 -8.84
CA ASP A 250 -6.17 -22.46 -7.70
C ASP A 250 -6.93 -23.75 -8.04
N TYR A 251 -7.83 -23.65 -9.02
CA TYR A 251 -8.62 -24.80 -9.52
C TYR A 251 -8.43 -24.97 -11.02
N PRO A 252 -8.41 -26.22 -11.53
CA PRO A 252 -8.51 -26.43 -12.95
C PRO A 252 -9.81 -25.83 -13.50
N MET A 253 -9.72 -25.29 -14.71
CA MET A 253 -10.86 -24.75 -15.42
C MET A 253 -11.21 -25.61 -16.63
N MET A 254 -12.47 -25.98 -16.75
CA MET A 254 -13.00 -26.72 -17.90
C MET A 254 -13.74 -25.77 -18.83
N GLU A 255 -13.49 -25.87 -20.13
CA GLU A 255 -14.18 -25.09 -21.16
C GLU A 255 -15.05 -26.02 -22.01
N VAL A 256 -16.34 -25.70 -22.05
CA VAL A 256 -17.31 -26.35 -22.97
C VAL A 256 -17.58 -25.38 -24.10
N VAL A 257 -17.36 -25.81 -25.34
CA VAL A 257 -17.58 -24.99 -26.52
C VAL A 257 -18.97 -25.29 -27.09
N ILE A 258 -19.83 -24.30 -27.10
CA ILE A 258 -21.25 -24.44 -27.46
C ILE A 258 -21.56 -23.60 -28.70
N PRO A 259 -21.93 -24.22 -29.85
CA PRO A 259 -22.48 -23.46 -30.97
C PRO A 259 -23.78 -22.76 -30.56
N ALA A 260 -23.81 -21.44 -30.71
CA ALA A 260 -24.96 -20.60 -30.31
C ALA A 260 -25.59 -19.82 -31.46
N LYS A 261 -25.13 -20.02 -32.69
CA LYS A 261 -25.69 -19.35 -33.87
C LYS A 261 -27.14 -19.78 -34.06
N GLU A 262 -28.05 -18.80 -33.97
CA GLU A 262 -29.51 -19.01 -34.09
C GLU A 262 -30.10 -19.96 -33.02
N VAL A 263 -29.34 -20.23 -31.93
CA VAL A 263 -29.80 -21.01 -30.77
C VAL A 263 -29.86 -20.08 -29.56
N TYR A 264 -31.05 -19.81 -29.07
CA TYR A 264 -31.30 -18.82 -28.04
C TYR A 264 -31.51 -19.44 -26.65
N ASP A 265 -31.98 -20.68 -26.60
CA ASP A 265 -32.24 -21.39 -25.35
C ASP A 265 -31.32 -22.61 -25.24
N LEU A 266 -30.51 -22.61 -24.22
CA LEU A 266 -29.49 -23.63 -23.97
C LEU A 266 -29.64 -24.19 -22.55
N LYS A 267 -29.79 -25.51 -22.44
CA LYS A 267 -29.66 -26.25 -21.17
C LYS A 267 -28.33 -27.00 -21.19
N VAL A 268 -27.41 -26.60 -20.33
CA VAL A 268 -26.11 -27.26 -20.18
C VAL A 268 -26.14 -28.09 -18.90
N GLU A 269 -25.75 -29.36 -19.01
CA GLU A 269 -25.68 -30.31 -17.90
C GLU A 269 -24.24 -30.86 -17.82
N LEU A 270 -23.61 -30.68 -16.67
CA LEU A 270 -22.23 -31.10 -16.39
C LEU A 270 -22.24 -32.14 -15.27
N ALA A 271 -21.76 -33.34 -15.55
CA ALA A 271 -21.67 -34.40 -14.55
C ALA A 271 -20.22 -34.55 -14.09
N TRP A 272 -19.99 -34.43 -12.79
CA TRP A 272 -18.68 -34.51 -12.16
C TRP A 272 -18.50 -35.84 -11.42
N LYS A 273 -17.26 -36.36 -11.41
CA LYS A 273 -16.87 -37.58 -10.71
C LYS A 273 -15.56 -37.42 -9.96
N GLY A 274 -15.34 -38.34 -9.00
CA GLY A 274 -14.13 -38.36 -8.20
C GLY A 274 -14.22 -37.58 -6.90
N ARG A 275 -13.09 -37.47 -6.23
CA ARG A 275 -13.00 -36.72 -4.97
C ARG A 275 -13.17 -35.23 -5.20
N PRO A 276 -13.60 -34.45 -4.18
CA PRO A 276 -13.48 -33.00 -4.24
C PRO A 276 -12.05 -32.62 -4.55
N HIS A 277 -11.85 -31.68 -5.46
CA HIS A 277 -10.53 -31.17 -5.79
C HIS A 277 -9.91 -30.58 -4.50
N PRO A 278 -8.71 -30.98 -4.09
CA PRO A 278 -8.06 -30.33 -2.95
C PRO A 278 -7.88 -28.86 -3.31
N CYS A 279 -8.55 -27.98 -2.56
CA CYS A 279 -8.20 -26.57 -2.62
C CYS A 279 -6.71 -26.46 -2.30
N LEU A 280 -5.94 -25.71 -3.07
CA LEU A 280 -4.69 -25.19 -2.54
C LEU A 280 -5.06 -24.49 -1.23
N PRO A 281 -4.39 -24.78 -0.09
CA PRO A 281 -4.65 -24.05 1.13
C PRO A 281 -4.66 -22.57 0.74
N GLN A 282 -5.75 -21.89 0.93
CA GLN A 282 -5.78 -20.44 0.87
C GLN A 282 -4.68 -20.05 1.84
N GLY A 283 -3.60 -19.47 1.30
CA GLY A 283 -2.35 -19.39 2.04
C GLY A 283 -2.64 -18.92 3.44
N GLU A 284 -1.95 -19.48 4.42
CA GLU A 284 -1.90 -19.05 5.80
C GLU A 284 -1.55 -17.55 5.82
N GLY A 285 -2.48 -16.66 5.52
CA GLY A 285 -2.21 -15.28 5.16
C GLY A 285 -3.32 -14.29 5.45
N VAL A 286 -4.44 -14.70 6.02
CA VAL A 286 -5.33 -13.75 6.70
C VAL A 286 -5.28 -14.06 8.19
N ASN A 287 -4.09 -14.03 8.74
CA ASN A 287 -3.95 -13.73 10.15
C ASN A 287 -4.24 -12.24 10.29
N THR A 288 -5.50 -11.90 10.58
CA THR A 288 -5.74 -10.74 11.43
C THR A 288 -4.71 -10.83 12.55
N PRO A 289 -3.91 -9.81 12.81
CA PRO A 289 -2.95 -9.86 13.90
C PRO A 289 -3.73 -9.95 15.21
N THR A 290 -3.99 -11.17 15.66
CA THR A 290 -4.18 -11.42 17.08
C THR A 290 -2.85 -11.03 17.73
N ASN A 291 -2.94 -10.14 18.70
CA ASN A 291 -1.87 -9.66 19.57
C ASN A 291 -1.10 -10.82 20.22
N ASN A 292 -0.26 -11.50 19.47
CA ASN A 292 0.75 -12.42 20.00
C ASN A 292 2.05 -12.13 19.26
N GLY A 293 2.92 -11.40 19.97
CA GLY A 293 4.28 -11.10 19.53
C GLY A 293 5.06 -12.38 19.22
N GLN A 294 5.09 -12.76 17.96
CA GLN A 294 6.12 -13.62 17.42
C GLN A 294 6.60 -13.03 16.10
N ASN A 295 7.87 -12.63 16.14
CA ASN A 295 8.68 -12.21 15.02
C ASN A 295 8.63 -13.24 13.89
N ASN A 296 7.82 -13.01 12.86
CA ASN A 296 8.11 -13.56 11.54
C ASN A 296 8.89 -12.51 10.76
N SER A 297 10.20 -12.58 10.90
CA SER A 297 11.13 -11.88 10.02
C SER A 297 10.86 -12.31 8.57
N LEU A 298 10.40 -11.36 7.75
CA LEU A 298 10.46 -11.50 6.30
C LEU A 298 11.89 -11.85 5.91
N PRO A 299 12.11 -12.74 4.91
CA PRO A 299 13.45 -12.98 4.40
C PRO A 299 14.02 -11.64 3.92
N SER A 300 15.20 -11.31 4.41
CA SER A 300 15.92 -10.08 4.08
C SER A 300 16.02 -9.91 2.57
N LEU A 301 15.48 -8.83 2.04
CA LEU A 301 15.61 -8.43 0.63
C LEU A 301 17.00 -7.82 0.35
N ALA A 302 18.04 -8.37 0.94
CA ALA A 302 19.41 -7.95 0.73
C ALA A 302 20.30 -9.17 0.50
N GLU A 303 20.13 -9.84 -0.64
CA GLU A 303 21.23 -10.58 -1.27
C GLU A 303 21.92 -9.65 -2.28
N GLY A 304 22.62 -8.68 -1.74
CA GLY A 304 23.64 -7.89 -2.40
C GLY A 304 24.77 -7.68 -1.41
N GLN A 305 25.93 -8.19 -1.74
CA GLN A 305 27.11 -8.28 -0.91
C GLN A 305 27.39 -7.05 -0.02
N GLY A 306 27.48 -7.25 1.29
CA GLY A 306 28.42 -6.55 2.15
C GLY A 306 27.96 -5.33 2.92
N GLU A 307 26.70 -4.86 2.83
CA GLU A 307 26.20 -3.76 3.67
C GLU A 307 25.17 -4.29 4.66
N GLY A 308 25.55 -4.41 5.93
CA GLY A 308 24.63 -4.73 7.02
C GLY A 308 23.55 -3.66 7.14
N LEU A 309 22.31 -4.01 6.87
CA LEU A 309 21.15 -3.12 7.05
C LEU A 309 20.93 -2.86 8.55
N LEU A 310 21.04 -1.61 8.95
CA LEU A 310 20.92 -1.16 10.34
C LEU A 310 19.45 -1.05 10.82
N TYR A 311 18.54 -1.90 10.36
CA TYR A 311 17.14 -1.88 10.83
C TYR A 311 16.96 -2.16 12.33
N SER A 312 17.91 -2.85 12.97
CA SER A 312 17.90 -3.11 14.41
C SER A 312 18.19 -1.87 15.27
N ILE A 313 18.58 -0.77 14.65
CA ILE A 313 19.06 0.44 15.35
C ILE A 313 17.92 1.26 15.94
N LEU A 314 16.74 1.22 15.34
CA LEU A 314 15.58 1.93 15.87
C LEU A 314 15.10 1.38 17.23
N ASP A 315 15.54 0.21 17.65
CA ASP A 315 15.13 -0.43 18.91
C ASP A 315 15.97 -0.02 20.12
N SER A 316 17.24 0.39 19.95
CA SER A 316 18.17 0.71 21.06
C SER A 316 18.37 2.20 21.32
N GLN A 317 17.45 3.04 20.90
CA GLN A 317 17.60 4.47 20.83
C GLN A 317 17.78 5.14 22.20
N PHE A 318 18.91 5.82 22.37
CA PHE A 318 19.21 6.74 23.47
C PHE A 318 19.18 6.15 24.89
N GLU A 319 19.04 4.83 25.06
CA GLU A 319 18.96 4.18 26.38
C GLU A 319 20.32 4.14 27.11
N HIS A 320 21.41 4.39 26.39
CA HIS A 320 22.78 4.25 26.92
C HIS A 320 23.67 5.47 26.70
N VAL A 321 23.08 6.67 26.61
CA VAL A 321 23.85 7.90 26.43
C VAL A 321 24.74 8.16 27.66
N LYS A 322 26.06 8.25 27.44
CA LYS A 322 27.05 8.64 28.45
C LYS A 322 27.56 10.03 28.14
N ALA A 323 27.11 11.01 28.92
CA ALA A 323 27.39 12.43 28.70
C ALA A 323 28.88 12.80 28.71
N ASP A 324 29.72 12.04 29.42
CA ASP A 324 31.16 12.31 29.62
C ASP A 324 32.04 12.06 28.39
N LYS A 325 31.47 11.53 27.28
CA LYS A 325 32.22 11.17 26.08
C LYS A 325 31.58 11.68 24.79
N LEU A 326 30.65 12.62 24.87
CA LEU A 326 29.98 13.18 23.71
C LEU A 326 30.78 14.31 23.08
N GLU A 327 31.01 14.22 21.78
CA GLU A 327 31.76 15.20 20.98
C GLU A 327 30.91 15.68 19.81
N PRO A 328 30.27 16.86 19.92
CA PRO A 328 29.57 17.47 18.80
C PRO A 328 30.51 17.85 17.65
N VAL A 329 30.12 17.52 16.42
CA VAL A 329 30.91 17.81 15.21
C VAL A 329 30.39 19.10 14.59
N SER A 330 31.31 20.03 14.27
CA SER A 330 30.94 21.27 13.60
C SER A 330 30.56 21.02 12.12
N LEU A 331 29.39 21.50 11.74
CA LEU A 331 28.91 21.52 10.35
C LEU A 331 29.10 22.89 9.67
N ALA A 332 29.75 23.85 10.31
CA ALA A 332 29.80 25.25 9.88
C ALA A 332 30.36 25.45 8.46
N GLU A 333 31.29 24.59 8.02
CA GLU A 333 31.88 24.65 6.66
C GLU A 333 31.03 23.93 5.59
N TYR A 334 30.00 23.16 6.02
CA TYR A 334 29.19 22.31 5.13
C TYR A 334 27.77 22.81 4.98
N VAL A 335 27.26 23.63 5.91
CA VAL A 335 25.89 24.17 5.80
C VAL A 335 25.75 24.99 4.52
N ASN A 336 24.70 24.69 3.77
CA ASN A 336 24.48 25.27 2.45
C ASN A 336 23.18 26.09 2.34
N ASP A 337 22.30 26.04 3.38
CA ASP A 337 21.11 26.88 3.47
C ASP A 337 20.59 26.97 4.92
N SER A 338 19.52 27.74 5.10
CA SER A 338 18.73 27.82 6.33
C SER A 338 17.55 26.85 6.25
N LEU A 339 17.29 26.11 7.34
CA LEU A 339 16.23 25.10 7.37
C LEU A 339 14.86 25.69 6.98
N THR A 340 14.56 26.91 7.42
CA THR A 340 13.31 27.63 7.09
C THR A 340 13.11 27.89 5.60
N ASN A 341 14.17 27.77 4.80
CA ASN A 341 14.10 27.93 3.36
C ASN A 341 13.66 26.66 2.61
N LEU A 342 13.53 25.51 3.27
CA LEU A 342 13.22 24.23 2.61
C LEU A 342 12.08 24.30 1.59
N PHE A 343 11.02 25.06 1.90
CA PHE A 343 9.84 25.20 1.04
C PHE A 343 9.79 26.50 0.23
N GLN A 344 10.81 27.35 0.35
CA GLN A 344 10.82 28.68 -0.29
C GLN A 344 11.34 28.64 -1.74
N PRO A 345 12.48 27.96 -2.04
CA PRO A 345 13.03 28.00 -3.39
C PRO A 345 12.18 27.18 -4.36
N ARG A 346 12.18 27.59 -5.60
CA ARG A 346 11.76 26.73 -6.68
C ARG A 346 12.89 25.74 -6.99
N TYR A 347 12.58 24.46 -6.93
CA TYR A 347 13.53 23.40 -7.26
C TYR A 347 13.50 23.10 -8.76
N PHE A 348 14.67 22.99 -9.36
CA PHE A 348 14.83 22.68 -10.77
C PHE A 348 15.65 21.41 -10.95
N SER A 349 15.13 20.52 -11.78
CA SER A 349 15.85 19.34 -12.25
C SER A 349 16.68 19.71 -13.49
N PRO A 350 17.80 19.02 -13.76
CA PRO A 350 18.45 19.02 -15.08
C PRO A 350 17.56 18.51 -16.23
N ARG A 351 16.33 18.10 -15.91
CA ARG A 351 15.24 17.74 -16.82
C ARG A 351 14.56 18.98 -17.37
N PRO A 352 13.49 18.85 -18.19
CA PRO A 352 12.81 20.00 -18.79
C PRO A 352 12.55 21.14 -17.80
N GLU A 353 12.81 22.35 -18.19
CA GLU A 353 12.79 23.59 -17.38
C GLU A 353 11.53 23.81 -16.51
N ARG A 354 10.42 23.13 -16.81
CA ARG A 354 9.14 23.27 -16.09
C ARG A 354 8.95 22.25 -14.98
N THR A 355 9.88 21.31 -14.79
CA THR A 355 9.77 20.29 -13.75
C THR A 355 10.20 20.87 -12.42
N THR A 356 9.34 20.79 -11.40
CA THR A 356 9.62 21.23 -10.03
C THR A 356 9.55 20.04 -9.08
N LEU A 357 10.23 20.18 -7.94
CA LEU A 357 10.14 19.23 -6.84
C LEU A 357 8.68 19.12 -6.36
N GLN A 358 8.19 17.90 -6.23
CA GLN A 358 6.83 17.59 -5.82
C GLN A 358 6.83 17.13 -4.36
N ILE A 359 6.80 18.07 -3.43
CA ILE A 359 6.62 17.80 -1.99
C ILE A 359 5.35 18.47 -1.48
N PRO A 360 4.75 18.00 -0.36
CA PRO A 360 3.40 18.41 0.03
C PRO A 360 3.17 19.93 0.14
N VAL A 361 4.15 20.66 0.67
CA VAL A 361 4.06 22.12 0.83
C VAL A 361 4.21 22.88 -0.49
N GLN A 362 4.83 22.29 -1.48
CA GLN A 362 4.98 22.89 -2.83
C GLN A 362 3.90 22.43 -3.82
N GLY A 363 3.04 21.49 -3.40
CA GLY A 363 2.00 20.89 -4.22
C GLY A 363 2.50 19.72 -5.05
N ILE A 364 1.59 18.81 -5.39
CA ILE A 364 1.84 17.62 -6.22
C ILE A 364 0.86 17.54 -7.39
N GLY A 365 0.58 18.64 -8.00
CA GLY A 365 -0.37 18.79 -9.09
C GLY A 365 -1.54 19.66 -8.69
N GLU A 366 -1.70 20.78 -9.37
CA GLU A 366 -2.68 21.80 -9.04
C GLU A 366 -4.13 21.31 -9.14
N TRP A 367 -4.37 20.29 -9.92
CA TRP A 367 -5.71 19.76 -10.19
C TRP A 367 -6.23 18.76 -9.14
N CYS A 368 -5.34 18.07 -8.43
CA CYS A 368 -5.75 17.02 -7.49
C CYS A 368 -5.26 17.25 -6.06
N HIS A 369 -4.17 17.98 -5.87
CA HIS A 369 -3.58 18.21 -4.56
C HIS A 369 -3.13 19.66 -4.43
N PRO A 370 -3.93 20.52 -3.82
CA PRO A 370 -3.53 21.91 -3.55
C PRO A 370 -2.30 21.94 -2.64
N LYS A 371 -1.52 22.98 -2.78
CA LYS A 371 -0.37 23.24 -1.92
C LYS A 371 -0.81 23.34 -0.45
N ALA A 372 -0.21 22.54 0.41
CA ALA A 372 -0.47 22.62 1.84
C ALA A 372 0.13 23.91 2.43
N THR A 373 -0.60 24.58 3.31
CA THR A 373 -0.10 25.71 4.07
C THR A 373 0.73 25.21 5.25
N PHE A 374 2.01 25.55 5.27
CA PHE A 374 2.92 25.13 6.33
C PHE A 374 4.10 26.10 6.44
N GLU A 375 4.43 26.53 7.66
CA GLU A 375 5.58 27.36 7.97
C GLU A 375 6.54 26.65 8.91
N LEU A 376 7.81 26.63 8.54
CA LEU A 376 8.88 26.12 9.39
C LEU A 376 9.29 27.16 10.43
N ASN A 377 9.60 26.69 11.62
CA ASN A 377 10.09 27.52 12.70
C ASN A 377 11.22 26.79 13.43
N ASP A 378 12.47 27.22 13.23
CA ASP A 378 13.67 26.64 13.79
C ASP A 378 14.19 27.37 15.05
N SER A 379 13.31 28.11 15.74
CA SER A 379 13.72 28.95 16.88
C SER A 379 14.43 28.19 18.01
N ALA A 380 14.07 26.93 18.25
CA ALA A 380 14.77 26.12 19.25
C ALA A 380 16.24 25.83 18.89
N LEU A 381 16.57 25.82 17.59
CA LEU A 381 17.94 25.63 17.10
C LEU A 381 18.78 26.92 17.18
N ARG A 382 18.17 28.06 17.48
CA ARG A 382 18.79 29.39 17.44
C ARG A 382 19.09 30.00 18.81
N VAL A 383 18.84 29.27 19.89
CA VAL A 383 18.97 29.81 21.26
C VAL A 383 20.45 29.92 21.70
N GLY A 384 21.31 29.01 21.24
CA GLY A 384 22.73 28.98 21.58
C GLY A 384 23.53 28.22 20.52
N GLU A 385 24.85 28.23 20.62
CA GLU A 385 25.71 27.47 19.70
C GLU A 385 25.61 25.95 19.91
N THR A 386 25.10 25.53 21.07
CA THR A 386 24.87 24.13 21.42
C THR A 386 23.44 23.95 21.85
N LEU A 387 22.75 23.01 21.22
CA LEU A 387 21.43 22.54 21.61
C LEU A 387 21.58 21.31 22.50
N GLU A 388 21.22 21.44 23.78
CA GLU A 388 21.11 20.30 24.68
C GLU A 388 19.74 19.66 24.55
N THR A 389 19.69 18.42 24.10
CA THR A 389 18.42 17.69 23.96
C THR A 389 18.03 16.99 25.26
N SER A 390 16.74 16.79 25.49
CA SER A 390 16.23 16.06 26.68
C SER A 390 16.65 14.58 26.72
N VAL A 391 17.13 14.02 25.59
CA VAL A 391 17.72 12.67 25.53
C VAL A 391 19.22 12.66 25.90
N GLY A 392 19.78 13.81 26.30
CA GLY A 392 21.14 13.92 26.77
C GLY A 392 22.23 14.00 25.71
N VAL A 393 21.86 14.24 24.45
CA VAL A 393 22.82 14.41 23.35
C VAL A 393 22.90 15.88 22.94
N PRO A 394 24.07 16.54 23.03
CA PRO A 394 24.28 17.91 22.56
C PRO A 394 24.53 17.93 21.04
N PHE A 395 24.07 18.97 20.36
CA PHE A 395 24.37 19.24 18.94
C PHE A 395 24.85 20.68 18.77
N LEU A 396 25.86 20.89 17.92
CA LEU A 396 26.25 22.24 17.52
C LEU A 396 25.24 22.76 16.47
N THR A 397 24.64 23.91 16.76
CA THR A 397 23.64 24.55 15.90
C THR A 397 23.99 26.02 15.72
N PRO A 398 24.16 26.54 14.49
CA PRO A 398 24.46 27.94 14.26
C PRO A 398 23.31 28.85 14.71
N VAL A 399 23.61 29.87 15.54
CA VAL A 399 22.62 30.84 16.01
C VAL A 399 22.12 31.74 14.88
N LYS A 400 22.97 32.02 13.88
CA LYS A 400 22.65 32.89 12.74
C LYS A 400 23.11 32.27 11.44
N GLY A 401 22.48 32.68 10.32
CA GLY A 401 22.85 32.23 8.99
C GLY A 401 22.37 30.81 8.65
N HIS A 402 23.08 30.15 7.79
CA HIS A 402 22.79 28.79 7.37
C HIS A 402 22.96 27.82 8.53
N ASN A 403 22.10 26.80 8.64
CA ASN A 403 22.11 25.84 9.73
C ASN A 403 21.77 24.40 9.29
N VAL A 404 21.75 24.14 8.00
CA VAL A 404 21.44 22.81 7.47
C VAL A 404 22.33 22.49 6.28
N VAL A 405 22.70 21.22 6.14
CA VAL A 405 23.33 20.65 4.96
C VAL A 405 22.25 19.93 4.17
N PHE A 406 21.70 20.59 3.15
CA PHE A 406 20.70 19.98 2.27
C PHE A 406 21.36 19.12 1.19
N THR A 407 20.71 17.99 0.92
CA THR A 407 21.08 16.99 -0.08
C THR A 407 19.83 16.62 -0.89
N THR A 408 19.91 16.68 -2.22
CA THR A 408 18.79 16.33 -3.11
C THR A 408 19.32 15.99 -4.52
N LEU A 409 18.53 15.29 -5.33
CA LEU A 409 18.84 15.08 -6.75
C LEU A 409 18.50 16.28 -7.64
N TRP A 410 18.04 17.38 -7.05
CA TRP A 410 17.72 18.62 -7.77
C TRP A 410 18.89 19.60 -7.73
N ASP A 411 19.02 20.45 -8.75
CA ASP A 411 20.20 21.30 -8.98
C ASP A 411 20.46 22.36 -7.90
N ASN A 412 19.50 22.56 -6.98
CA ASN A 412 19.63 23.54 -5.91
C ASN A 412 20.71 23.17 -4.88
N PHE A 413 20.92 21.88 -4.63
CA PHE A 413 21.86 21.38 -3.64
C PHE A 413 22.61 20.16 -4.17
N PRO A 414 23.79 19.82 -3.59
CA PRO A 414 24.51 18.60 -3.97
C PRO A 414 23.67 17.34 -3.74
N SER A 415 23.80 16.35 -4.63
CA SER A 415 23.18 15.04 -4.46
C SER A 415 23.88 14.17 -3.41
N VAL A 416 25.12 14.53 -3.08
CA VAL A 416 25.95 13.88 -2.06
C VAL A 416 26.71 14.96 -1.28
N ASN A 417 26.67 14.88 0.03
CA ASN A 417 27.48 15.68 0.93
C ASN A 417 28.38 14.76 1.76
N THR A 418 29.65 15.14 1.91
CA THR A 418 30.66 14.37 2.67
C THR A 418 31.26 15.26 3.75
N ILE A 419 31.25 14.78 4.99
CA ILE A 419 31.76 15.48 6.19
C ILE A 419 32.87 14.63 6.77
N PRO A 420 34.13 15.10 6.79
CA PRO A 420 35.23 14.35 7.37
C PRO A 420 35.00 14.04 8.85
N LEU A 421 35.33 12.82 9.23
CA LEU A 421 35.36 12.37 10.61
C LEU A 421 36.75 11.81 10.93
N THR A 422 37.14 11.80 12.18
CA THR A 422 38.46 11.29 12.62
C THR A 422 38.35 10.53 13.93
N GLY A 423 39.33 9.68 14.18
CA GLY A 423 39.42 8.89 15.40
C GLY A 423 38.42 7.76 15.46
N LYS A 424 38.15 7.22 16.62
CA LYS A 424 37.22 6.11 16.85
C LYS A 424 36.02 6.57 17.65
N ALA A 425 34.87 5.97 17.36
CA ALA A 425 33.65 6.22 18.14
C ALA A 425 32.85 4.93 18.31
N ASN A 426 32.06 4.87 19.38
CA ASN A 426 31.14 3.76 19.63
C ASN A 426 29.79 3.98 18.97
N ARG A 427 29.39 5.25 18.85
CA ARG A 427 28.09 5.64 18.28
C ARG A 427 28.19 6.99 17.58
N ILE A 428 27.29 7.22 16.65
CA ILE A 428 27.03 8.52 16.06
C ILE A 428 25.56 8.89 16.25
N TYR A 429 25.33 10.10 16.70
CA TYR A 429 23.99 10.68 16.80
C TYR A 429 23.81 11.71 15.70
N LEU A 430 22.68 11.65 15.01
CA LEU A 430 22.36 12.54 13.92
C LEU A 430 21.03 13.26 14.21
N MET A 431 20.98 14.54 13.90
CA MET A 431 19.75 15.32 13.86
C MET A 431 19.46 15.68 12.40
N MET A 432 18.37 15.17 11.85
CA MET A 432 18.04 15.30 10.44
C MET A 432 16.61 15.77 10.25
N ALA A 433 16.38 16.59 9.21
CA ALA A 433 15.05 17.05 8.85
C ALA A 433 14.97 17.33 7.34
N GLY A 434 13.84 17.06 6.73
CA GLY A 434 13.62 17.30 5.32
C GLY A 434 12.20 16.91 4.93
N SER A 435 11.90 16.91 3.65
CA SER A 435 10.56 16.55 3.16
C SER A 435 10.63 15.62 1.97
N THR A 436 9.57 14.86 1.75
CA THR A 436 9.46 13.90 0.65
C THR A 436 8.04 13.81 0.12
N ASN A 437 7.90 13.47 -1.15
CA ASN A 437 6.61 13.16 -1.75
C ASN A 437 6.04 11.86 -1.16
N ALA A 438 4.77 11.88 -0.79
CA ALA A 438 4.05 10.71 -0.28
C ALA A 438 4.11 9.49 -1.21
N MET A 439 4.19 9.71 -2.52
CA MET A 439 4.33 8.64 -3.52
C MET A 439 5.73 8.00 -3.54
N GLN A 440 6.68 8.51 -2.79
CA GLN A 440 8.01 7.92 -2.62
C GLN A 440 8.14 7.20 -1.27
N SER A 441 7.03 6.65 -0.78
CA SER A 441 6.99 5.77 0.37
C SER A 441 7.46 4.35 0.02
N GLN A 442 7.97 3.64 1.02
CA GLN A 442 8.44 2.24 0.92
C GLN A 442 9.57 2.04 -0.11
N ILE A 443 10.33 3.10 -0.39
CA ILE A 443 11.55 3.07 -1.18
C ILE A 443 12.65 3.87 -0.48
N GLU A 444 13.90 3.63 -0.86
CA GLU A 444 15.04 4.37 -0.33
C GLU A 444 14.99 5.81 -0.86
N ASN A 445 14.73 6.75 0.03
CA ASN A 445 14.77 8.19 -0.27
C ASN A 445 16.19 8.72 -0.24
N GLY A 446 17.02 8.18 0.63
CA GLY A 446 18.42 8.51 0.76
C GLY A 446 19.16 7.46 1.56
N VAL A 447 20.45 7.69 1.74
CA VAL A 447 21.32 6.87 2.58
C VAL A 447 22.31 7.75 3.31
N VAL A 448 22.51 7.42 4.57
CA VAL A 448 23.61 7.95 5.40
C VAL A 448 24.64 6.85 5.56
N ARG A 449 25.90 7.14 5.26
CA ARG A 449 27.03 6.21 5.44
C ARG A 449 28.06 6.79 6.36
N VAL A 450 28.57 5.99 7.26
CA VAL A 450 29.76 6.29 8.08
C VAL A 450 30.89 5.40 7.57
N ALA A 451 31.82 6.00 6.85
CA ALA A 451 32.94 5.29 6.25
C ALA A 451 34.12 5.21 7.23
N TYR A 452 34.87 4.14 7.12
CA TYR A 452 36.09 3.87 7.87
C TYR A 452 37.30 3.88 6.94
N THR A 453 38.46 4.18 7.51
CA THR A 453 39.74 4.23 6.78
C THR A 453 40.17 2.90 6.16
N ASP A 454 39.55 1.79 6.56
CA ASP A 454 39.74 0.46 5.99
C ASP A 454 38.91 0.19 4.74
N GLY A 455 38.11 1.18 4.30
CA GLY A 455 37.21 1.09 3.14
C GLY A 455 35.86 0.44 3.41
N SER A 456 35.60 0.02 4.64
CA SER A 456 34.26 -0.44 5.05
C SER A 456 33.36 0.73 5.46
N ALA A 457 32.06 0.50 5.56
CA ALA A 457 31.10 1.51 5.99
C ALA A 457 29.91 0.89 6.73
N ASP A 458 29.35 1.63 7.68
CA ASP A 458 28.02 1.41 8.24
C ASP A 458 27.02 2.32 7.55
N SER A 459 25.81 1.82 7.26
CA SER A 459 24.81 2.56 6.47
C SER A 459 23.44 2.56 7.13
N LEU A 460 22.73 3.69 7.03
CA LEU A 460 21.31 3.84 7.35
C LEU A 460 20.56 4.22 6.10
N LEU A 461 19.64 3.38 5.65
CA LEU A 461 18.70 3.72 4.58
C LEU A 461 17.58 4.60 5.15
N LEU A 462 17.32 5.71 4.47
CA LEU A 462 16.22 6.62 4.77
C LEU A 462 15.00 6.20 3.94
N ILE A 463 14.09 5.46 4.57
CA ILE A 463 12.87 4.93 3.92
C ILE A 463 11.65 5.59 4.55
N ASN A 464 10.92 6.36 3.76
CA ASN A 464 9.67 6.95 4.20
C ASN A 464 8.54 5.89 4.19
N PRO A 465 7.76 5.71 5.27
CA PRO A 465 7.80 6.39 6.57
C PRO A 465 8.59 5.63 7.65
N GLU A 466 9.27 4.55 7.32
CA GLU A 466 9.85 3.61 8.32
C GLU A 466 11.01 4.22 9.11
N SER A 467 12.00 4.74 8.41
CA SER A 467 13.20 5.35 8.99
C SER A 467 13.41 6.82 8.60
N TRP A 468 12.52 7.38 7.78
CA TRP A 468 12.55 8.76 7.34
C TRP A 468 11.14 9.34 7.42
N ILE A 469 10.96 10.40 8.19
CA ILE A 469 9.66 11.05 8.41
C ILE A 469 9.77 12.50 7.96
N PRO A 470 8.87 12.99 7.07
CA PRO A 470 8.86 14.38 6.64
C PRO A 470 8.79 15.37 7.81
N ILE A 471 9.48 16.49 7.65
CA ILE A 471 9.60 17.56 8.66
C ILE A 471 8.24 18.10 9.11
N GLU A 472 7.29 18.14 8.17
CA GLU A 472 5.96 18.73 8.34
C GLU A 472 4.94 17.79 9.00
N GLN A 473 5.25 16.50 9.15
CA GLN A 473 4.27 15.51 9.61
C GLN A 473 4.72 14.77 10.86
N ASP A 474 3.74 14.44 11.71
CA ASP A 474 3.84 13.37 12.70
C ASP A 474 2.73 12.35 12.38
N PHE A 475 3.12 11.18 11.88
CA PHE A 475 2.17 10.18 11.43
C PHE A 475 1.35 9.61 12.58
N TYR A 476 0.06 9.55 12.38
CA TYR A 476 -0.84 8.84 13.26
C TYR A 476 -0.86 7.35 12.89
N ASP A 477 -0.42 6.51 13.82
CA ASP A 477 -0.55 5.07 13.72
C ASP A 477 -1.95 4.69 14.21
N ASP A 478 -2.87 4.42 13.28
CA ASP A 478 -4.26 4.05 13.58
C ASP A 478 -4.41 2.54 13.84
N GLY A 479 -3.32 1.79 13.67
CA GLY A 479 -3.33 0.34 13.79
C GLY A 479 -4.14 -0.40 12.72
N LEU A 480 -4.65 0.29 11.72
CA LEU A 480 -5.50 -0.21 10.63
C LEU A 480 -4.87 0.06 9.26
N ALA A 481 -5.17 1.22 8.66
CA ALA A 481 -4.65 1.61 7.36
C ALA A 481 -3.18 2.05 7.41
N PHE A 482 -2.75 2.57 8.52
CA PHE A 482 -1.36 2.96 8.72
C PHE A 482 -0.79 2.37 10.00
N ARG A 483 0.30 1.64 9.85
CA ARG A 483 1.02 1.02 10.93
C ARG A 483 2.52 1.02 10.64
N LEU A 484 3.31 1.58 11.54
CA LEU A 484 4.76 1.51 11.45
C LEU A 484 5.25 0.11 11.84
N LYS A 485 6.15 -0.45 11.04
CA LYS A 485 6.77 -1.76 11.32
C LYS A 485 7.80 -1.68 12.45
N ALA A 486 8.44 -0.51 12.59
CA ALA A 486 9.47 -0.27 13.60
C ALA A 486 8.99 0.72 14.67
N LYS A 487 9.69 0.74 15.80
CA LYS A 487 9.49 1.72 16.86
C LYS A 487 9.76 3.12 16.31
N ARG A 488 8.85 4.07 16.55
CA ARG A 488 9.03 5.47 16.12
C ARG A 488 10.35 6.04 16.62
N PRO A 489 11.13 6.73 15.79
CA PRO A 489 12.32 7.45 16.24
C PRO A 489 11.91 8.62 17.15
N TYR A 490 12.84 9.09 17.97
CA TYR A 490 12.69 10.37 18.66
C TYR A 490 12.70 11.51 17.64
N ARG A 491 11.80 12.46 17.85
CA ARG A 491 11.74 13.67 17.05
C ARG A 491 11.86 14.89 17.95
N LEU A 492 12.56 15.91 17.44
CA LEU A 492 12.73 17.20 18.11
C LEU A 492 11.82 18.22 17.43
N HIS A 493 10.88 18.78 18.18
CA HIS A 493 10.03 19.87 17.68
C HIS A 493 10.86 21.14 17.52
N LEU A 494 10.98 21.64 16.30
CA LEU A 494 11.90 22.73 15.92
C LEU A 494 11.57 24.07 16.56
N LYS A 495 10.30 24.32 16.88
CA LYS A 495 9.84 25.54 17.52
C LYS A 495 10.10 25.58 19.02
N THR A 496 9.95 24.44 19.71
CA THR A 496 9.99 24.39 21.20
C THR A 496 11.19 23.65 21.77
N GLY A 497 11.89 22.84 20.99
CA GLY A 497 12.96 21.96 21.47
C GLY A 497 12.47 20.69 22.18
N LEU A 498 11.16 20.46 22.26
CA LEU A 498 10.60 19.24 22.85
C LEU A 498 11.05 18.01 22.06
N VAL A 499 11.56 17.00 22.74
CA VAL A 499 11.95 15.72 22.14
C VAL A 499 11.00 14.62 22.60
N SER A 500 10.33 13.97 21.66
CA SER A 500 9.41 12.88 21.93
C SER A 500 9.33 11.91 20.76
N ARG A 501 8.78 10.72 21.02
CA ARG A 501 8.34 9.76 19.99
C ARG A 501 6.90 10.02 19.52
N THR A 502 6.14 10.80 20.30
CA THR A 502 4.72 11.10 20.11
C THR A 502 4.47 12.60 20.29
N LEU A 503 5.15 13.42 19.46
CA LEU A 503 5.11 14.87 19.58
C LEU A 503 3.69 15.43 19.52
N SER A 504 2.84 14.92 18.65
CA SER A 504 1.45 15.39 18.50
C SER A 504 0.67 15.26 19.81
N ALA A 505 0.77 14.12 20.47
CA ALA A 505 0.09 13.89 21.75
C ALA A 505 0.64 14.79 22.87
N GLU A 506 1.97 14.98 22.94
CA GLU A 506 2.59 15.82 23.97
C GLU A 506 2.36 17.32 23.74
N LEU A 507 2.15 17.74 22.49
CA LEU A 507 1.78 19.11 22.16
C LEU A 507 0.28 19.41 22.38
N GLY A 508 -0.46 18.46 22.97
CA GLY A 508 -1.89 18.63 23.29
C GLY A 508 -2.82 18.45 22.10
N ARG A 509 -2.32 17.84 21.03
CA ARG A 509 -3.13 17.42 19.89
C ARG A 509 -3.33 15.92 19.98
N ASP A 510 -4.51 15.48 20.41
CA ASP A 510 -4.83 14.08 20.23
C ASP A 510 -5.04 13.78 18.73
N ALA A 511 -5.03 12.53 18.40
CA ALA A 511 -5.12 12.11 17.01
C ALA A 511 -6.44 12.54 16.34
N GLN A 512 -7.52 12.64 17.13
CA GLN A 512 -8.82 13.06 16.64
C GLN A 512 -8.85 14.57 16.38
N ASP A 513 -8.30 15.38 17.29
CA ASP A 513 -8.21 16.84 17.10
C ASP A 513 -7.31 17.22 15.93
N ALA A 514 -6.22 16.52 15.73
CA ALA A 514 -5.34 16.73 14.58
C ALA A 514 -6.01 16.31 13.26
N ALA A 515 -6.76 15.22 13.27
CA ALA A 515 -7.54 14.77 12.11
C ALA A 515 -8.64 15.77 11.72
N HIS A 516 -9.31 16.39 12.71
CA HIS A 516 -10.39 17.36 12.46
C HIS A 516 -9.89 18.77 12.09
N SER A 517 -8.62 19.09 12.35
CA SER A 517 -8.08 20.44 12.10
C SER A 517 -7.61 20.67 10.66
N VAL A 518 -7.65 19.67 9.81
CA VAL A 518 -7.18 19.74 8.42
C VAL A 518 -8.36 20.08 7.51
N ASP A 519 -8.33 21.27 6.91
CA ASP A 519 -9.28 21.62 5.85
C ASP A 519 -9.00 20.77 4.60
N LEU A 520 -9.91 19.87 4.29
CA LEU A 520 -9.84 18.97 3.15
C LEU A 520 -9.70 19.67 1.80
N ASN A 521 -10.21 20.88 1.70
CA ASN A 521 -10.17 21.67 0.47
C ASN A 521 -8.82 22.38 0.27
N SER A 522 -8.02 22.49 1.31
CA SER A 522 -6.80 23.31 1.30
C SER A 522 -5.49 22.55 1.53
N THR A 523 -5.55 21.31 2.02
CA THR A 523 -4.33 20.60 2.42
C THR A 523 -4.26 19.22 1.77
N GLY A 524 -3.27 18.99 0.95
CA GLY A 524 -2.96 17.65 0.48
C GLY A 524 -2.27 16.77 1.54
N ILE A 525 -2.26 17.15 2.82
CA ILE A 525 -1.60 16.42 3.90
C ILE A 525 -2.67 15.89 4.85
N PHE A 526 -2.77 14.58 4.96
CA PHE A 526 -3.56 13.89 5.96
C PHE A 526 -2.64 13.38 7.07
N GLY A 527 -3.12 13.43 8.28
CA GLY A 527 -2.36 13.11 9.47
C GLY A 527 -1.95 14.37 10.22
N ASN A 528 -1.12 14.21 11.21
CA ASN A 528 -0.76 15.28 12.14
C ASN A 528 0.27 16.23 11.54
N VAL A 529 -0.19 17.38 11.07
CA VAL A 529 0.72 18.48 10.72
C VAL A 529 1.34 19.04 11.99
N LEU A 530 2.67 19.02 12.08
CA LEU A 530 3.43 19.62 13.17
C LEU A 530 3.78 21.08 12.85
N GLU A 531 3.04 22.03 13.42
CA GLU A 531 3.32 23.44 13.26
C GLU A 531 4.76 23.78 13.64
N GLY A 532 5.52 24.36 12.73
CA GLY A 532 6.94 24.66 12.91
C GLY A 532 7.89 23.53 12.50
N GLY A 533 7.39 22.31 12.37
CA GLY A 533 8.16 21.15 11.92
C GLY A 533 8.93 20.42 13.02
N ALA A 534 9.41 19.22 12.71
CA ALA A 534 10.23 18.42 13.59
C ALA A 534 11.40 17.73 12.88
N ALA A 535 12.56 17.72 13.53
CA ALA A 535 13.71 16.92 13.13
C ALA A 535 13.63 15.51 13.70
N THR A 536 14.19 14.54 13.00
CA THR A 536 14.34 13.15 13.49
C THR A 536 15.72 12.97 14.09
N LEU A 537 15.78 12.32 15.24
CA LEU A 537 17.02 11.99 15.92
C LEU A 537 17.36 10.52 15.70
N TYR A 538 18.58 10.27 15.26
CA TYR A 538 19.11 8.91 15.04
C TYR A 538 20.24 8.62 16.01
N ASP A 539 20.30 7.39 16.47
CA ASP A 539 21.31 6.83 17.34
C ASP A 539 21.88 5.58 16.70
N LEU A 540 23.04 5.70 16.06
CA LEU A 540 23.64 4.64 15.25
C LEU A 540 24.87 4.06 15.93
N PRO A 541 24.95 2.73 16.20
CA PRO A 541 26.15 2.09 16.66
C PRO A 541 27.23 2.10 15.57
N LEU A 542 28.47 2.18 15.98
CA LEU A 542 29.65 2.15 15.11
C LEU A 542 30.60 1.06 15.56
N ASP A 543 31.46 0.59 14.65
CA ASP A 543 32.56 -0.30 15.01
C ASP A 543 33.68 0.48 15.72
N SER A 544 33.67 0.41 17.04
CA SER A 544 34.64 1.12 17.92
C SER A 544 36.10 0.72 17.70
N LYS A 545 36.38 -0.32 16.97
CA LYS A 545 37.74 -0.76 16.65
C LYS A 545 38.34 -0.05 15.44
N LYS A 546 37.49 0.52 14.59
CA LYS A 546 37.87 1.13 13.31
C LYS A 546 38.06 2.64 13.44
N GLU A 547 38.93 3.17 12.61
CA GLU A 547 39.14 4.62 12.45
C GLU A 547 38.11 5.19 11.50
N LEU A 548 37.41 6.23 11.92
CA LEU A 548 36.45 6.96 11.08
C LEU A 548 37.21 7.74 9.97
N GLU A 549 36.56 7.82 8.81
CA GLU A 549 37.05 8.62 7.68
C GLU A 549 36.08 9.77 7.37
N HIS A 550 34.81 9.47 7.11
CA HIS A 550 33.80 10.50 6.82
C HIS A 550 32.38 10.01 7.07
N LEU A 551 31.47 10.98 7.24
CA LEU A 551 30.03 10.82 7.15
C LEU A 551 29.58 11.27 5.76
N GLN A 552 28.80 10.47 5.06
CA GLN A 552 28.22 10.80 3.77
C GLN A 552 26.70 10.77 3.85
N VAL A 553 26.04 11.78 3.27
CA VAL A 553 24.58 11.81 3.06
C VAL A 553 24.34 11.89 1.56
N GLU A 554 23.57 10.94 1.03
CA GLU A 554 23.27 10.83 -0.40
C GLU A 554 21.77 10.74 -0.63
N ALA A 555 21.23 11.53 -1.55
CA ALA A 555 19.84 11.45 -1.99
C ALA A 555 19.69 10.37 -3.08
N LEU A 556 18.70 9.51 -2.95
CA LEU A 556 18.47 8.37 -3.84
C LEU A 556 17.17 8.46 -4.63
N SER A 557 16.21 9.24 -4.16
CA SER A 557 14.92 9.45 -4.81
C SER A 557 14.76 10.89 -5.28
N ASN A 558 13.87 11.11 -6.26
CA ASN A 558 13.72 12.42 -6.88
C ASN A 558 13.09 13.48 -5.98
N ASP A 559 11.86 13.17 -5.47
CA ASP A 559 11.08 14.19 -4.79
C ASP A 559 11.34 14.14 -3.29
N VAL A 560 12.62 14.34 -2.95
CA VAL A 560 13.11 14.37 -1.58
C VAL A 560 14.17 15.47 -1.42
N VAL A 561 14.12 16.15 -0.28
CA VAL A 561 15.18 17.01 0.22
C VAL A 561 15.56 16.52 1.61
N ILE A 562 16.80 16.10 1.77
CA ILE A 562 17.34 15.58 3.02
C ILE A 562 18.20 16.68 3.65
N GLY A 563 17.96 17.01 4.91
CA GLY A 563 18.75 17.99 5.66
C GLY A 563 19.43 17.36 6.85
N LEU A 564 20.74 17.57 7.00
CA LEU A 564 21.51 17.24 8.18
C LEU A 564 21.72 18.53 9.00
N LEU A 565 21.26 18.51 10.26
CA LEU A 565 21.27 19.65 11.17
C LEU A 565 22.34 19.55 12.26
N GLY A 566 22.74 18.34 12.64
CA GLY A 566 23.71 18.13 13.69
C GLY A 566 24.26 16.72 13.72
N VAL A 567 25.48 16.61 14.18
CA VAL A 567 26.22 15.35 14.35
C VAL A 567 26.92 15.36 15.70
N THR A 568 26.85 14.25 16.43
CA THR A 568 27.58 14.07 17.68
C THR A 568 28.14 12.65 17.75
N LEU A 569 29.41 12.54 18.10
CA LEU A 569 30.11 11.25 18.29
C LEU A 569 30.15 10.89 19.76
N GLN A 570 29.96 9.62 20.08
CA GLN A 570 30.30 9.06 21.39
C GLN A 570 31.62 8.32 21.28
N ARG A 571 32.65 8.88 21.92
CA ARG A 571 34.00 8.33 21.88
C ARG A 571 34.21 7.19 22.87
#